data_d760609d0e0a7f0cf778a8e502ceb1f9
#
_entry.id   d760609d0e0a7f0cf778a8e502ceb1f9
#
_cell.length_a   1.000
_cell.length_b   1.000
_cell.length_c   1.000
_cell.angle_alpha   90.00
_cell.angle_beta   90.00
_cell.angle_gamma   90.00
#
_symmetry.space_group_name_H-M   'P 1'
#
loop_
_entity.id
_entity.type
_entity.pdbx_description
1 polymer ?
#
loop_
_entity_poly.entity_id
_entity_poly.type
_entity_poly.pdbx_seq_one_letter_code
_entity_poly.pdbx_strand_id
1 'polypeptide(L)'
;MQIVDTRPPQAKQENRIFRAIGCTAVYLTSAGALCSMAGLGRTLLGAWGAGTVLLLALCFLPKQAKIQSIVRLSLFLLLGAAVWVLLESVRDGVCLFLNRLFAASELQQAYLYEKLPVRAPQAEQTGCLQTAAILLGLLLAQLLTLPGRFSRTFVLAALCGAMAYLG
;
A
#
# COMPACT_ATOMS: atom_id res chain seq x y z
N MET A 1 -14.46 -9.59 30.84
CA MET A 1 -13.40 -10.53 31.21
C MET A 1 -12.13 -10.08 30.48
N GLN A 2 -11.17 -9.41 31.14
CA GLN A 2 -9.90 -9.02 30.54
C GLN A 2 -8.96 -10.23 30.58
N ILE A 3 -8.62 -10.78 29.43
CA ILE A 3 -7.61 -11.81 29.33
C ILE A 3 -6.25 -11.13 29.57
N VAL A 4 -5.70 -11.30 30.76
CA VAL A 4 -4.36 -10.82 31.12
C VAL A 4 -3.37 -11.69 30.36
N ASP A 5 -2.65 -11.10 29.42
CA ASP A 5 -1.58 -11.78 28.65
C ASP A 5 -0.38 -12.00 29.57
N THR A 6 -0.25 -13.20 30.09
CA THR A 6 0.78 -13.63 31.06
C THR A 6 2.12 -14.01 30.41
N ARG A 7 2.30 -13.81 29.09
CA ARG A 7 3.54 -14.13 28.40
C ARG A 7 4.70 -13.26 28.90
N PRO A 8 5.91 -13.82 29.01
CA PRO A 8 7.09 -13.05 29.41
C PRO A 8 7.38 -11.92 28.42
N PRO A 9 7.97 -10.79 28.88
CA PRO A 9 8.21 -9.60 28.04
C PRO A 9 9.06 -9.89 26.80
N GLN A 10 10.00 -10.83 26.87
CA GLN A 10 10.82 -11.26 25.72
C GLN A 10 9.98 -11.90 24.62
N ALA A 11 9.09 -12.83 24.94
CA ALA A 11 8.20 -13.45 23.96
C ALA A 11 7.21 -12.46 23.33
N LYS A 12 6.84 -11.38 24.05
CA LYS A 12 6.04 -10.27 23.48
C LYS A 12 6.83 -9.45 22.48
N GLN A 13 8.12 -9.26 22.70
CA GLN A 13 8.99 -8.50 21.80
C GLN A 13 9.34 -9.31 20.55
N GLU A 14 9.67 -10.59 20.68
CA GLU A 14 9.89 -11.49 19.54
C GLU A 14 8.68 -11.53 18.60
N ASN A 15 7.47 -11.68 19.15
CA ASN A 15 6.25 -11.66 18.35
C ASN A 15 6.02 -10.33 17.58
N ARG A 16 6.52 -9.21 18.10
CA ARG A 16 6.44 -7.92 17.39
C ARG A 16 7.42 -7.88 16.23
N ILE A 17 8.64 -8.36 16.43
CA ILE A 17 9.68 -8.40 15.40
C ILE A 17 9.25 -9.33 14.27
N PHE A 18 8.81 -10.56 14.57
CA PHE A 18 8.30 -11.49 13.56
C PHE A 18 7.13 -10.91 12.77
N ARG A 19 6.21 -10.21 13.45
CA ARG A 19 5.10 -9.52 12.78
C ARG A 19 5.59 -8.39 11.87
N ALA A 20 6.54 -7.59 12.33
CA ALA A 20 7.11 -6.50 11.53
C ALA A 20 7.80 -7.05 10.28
N ILE A 21 8.63 -8.09 10.42
CA ILE A 21 9.31 -8.76 9.31
C ILE A 21 8.29 -9.32 8.31
N GLY A 22 7.28 -10.06 8.79
CA GLY A 22 6.25 -10.64 7.92
C GLY A 22 5.45 -9.60 7.16
N CYS A 23 4.99 -8.53 7.83
CA CYS A 23 4.27 -7.45 7.17
C CYS A 23 5.16 -6.71 6.16
N THR A 24 6.43 -6.47 6.48
CA THR A 24 7.38 -5.80 5.59
C THR A 24 7.68 -6.66 4.36
N ALA A 25 7.87 -7.96 4.55
CA ALA A 25 8.08 -8.88 3.43
C ALA A 25 6.89 -8.89 2.47
N VAL A 26 5.67 -9.02 2.99
CA VAL A 26 4.43 -8.97 2.18
C VAL A 26 4.30 -7.63 1.48
N TYR A 27 4.56 -6.52 2.17
CA TYR A 27 4.50 -5.19 1.59
C TYR A 27 5.50 -5.04 0.42
N LEU A 28 6.76 -5.39 0.63
CA LEU A 28 7.81 -5.25 -0.38
C LEU A 28 7.60 -6.18 -1.57
N THR A 29 7.16 -7.42 -1.35
CA THR A 29 6.86 -8.35 -2.45
C THR A 29 5.67 -7.87 -3.27
N SER A 30 4.59 -7.42 -2.65
CA SER A 30 3.43 -6.86 -3.35
C SER A 30 3.79 -5.60 -4.13
N ALA A 31 4.56 -4.70 -3.51
CA ALA A 31 5.05 -3.49 -4.14
C ALA A 31 5.97 -3.80 -5.33
N GLY A 32 6.92 -4.70 -5.15
CA GLY A 32 7.85 -5.13 -6.19
C GLY A 32 7.12 -5.77 -7.38
N ALA A 33 6.15 -6.64 -7.11
CA ALA A 33 5.34 -7.27 -8.14
C ALA A 33 4.54 -6.24 -8.95
N LEU A 34 3.84 -5.31 -8.28
CA LEU A 34 3.09 -4.25 -8.96
C LEU A 34 4.00 -3.35 -9.81
N CYS A 35 5.19 -3.00 -9.31
CA CYS A 35 6.16 -2.21 -10.07
C CYS A 35 6.70 -2.98 -11.27
N SER A 36 6.98 -4.26 -11.12
CA SER A 36 7.46 -5.12 -12.20
C SER A 36 6.42 -5.25 -13.30
N MET A 37 5.17 -5.55 -12.94
CA MET A 37 4.06 -5.70 -13.89
C MET A 37 3.77 -4.41 -14.65
N ALA A 38 3.84 -3.25 -13.99
CA ALA A 38 3.61 -1.96 -14.62
C ALA A 38 4.82 -1.41 -15.40
N GLY A 39 5.93 -2.17 -15.50
CA GLY A 39 7.16 -1.70 -16.15
C GLY A 39 7.76 -0.46 -15.48
N LEU A 40 7.44 -0.24 -14.22
CA LEU A 40 7.84 0.92 -13.44
C LEU A 40 9.17 0.60 -12.78
N GLY A 41 10.26 1.02 -13.39
CA GLY A 41 11.60 0.78 -12.89
C GLY A 41 11.88 1.38 -11.51
N ARG A 42 13.16 1.53 -11.18
CA ARG A 42 13.68 1.97 -9.85
C ARG A 42 13.13 3.31 -9.35
N THR A 43 12.49 4.11 -10.18
CA THR A 43 11.92 5.44 -9.84
C THR A 43 10.86 5.38 -8.73
N LEU A 44 10.19 4.25 -8.54
CA LEU A 44 9.18 4.08 -7.48
C LEU A 44 9.70 3.46 -6.18
N LEU A 45 10.95 3.02 -6.14
CA LEU A 45 11.53 2.47 -4.91
C LEU A 45 11.51 3.47 -3.75
N GLY A 46 11.72 4.76 -4.04
CA GLY A 46 11.62 5.82 -3.03
C GLY A 46 10.19 5.99 -2.48
N ALA A 47 9.19 5.88 -3.34
CA ALA A 47 7.78 5.94 -2.95
C ALA A 47 7.39 4.81 -2.00
N TRP A 48 7.85 3.59 -2.30
CA TRP A 48 7.61 2.43 -1.45
C TRP A 48 8.42 2.47 -0.14
N GLY A 49 9.55 3.16 -0.13
CA GLY A 49 10.34 3.41 1.08
C GLY A 49 9.54 4.15 2.16
N ALA A 50 8.77 5.16 1.80
CA ALA A 50 7.90 5.89 2.72
C ALA A 50 6.86 4.97 3.39
N GLY A 51 6.23 4.10 2.60
CA GLY A 51 5.30 3.10 3.13
C GLY A 51 5.96 2.08 4.05
N THR A 52 7.19 1.66 3.76
CA THR A 52 7.97 0.76 4.63
C THR A 52 8.25 1.40 5.99
N VAL A 53 8.68 2.66 6.01
CA VAL A 53 8.93 3.41 7.25
C VAL A 53 7.66 3.54 8.08
N LEU A 54 6.54 3.90 7.44
CA LEU A 54 5.25 3.98 8.11
C LEU A 54 4.81 2.63 8.67
N LEU A 55 4.95 1.56 7.91
CA LEU A 55 4.60 0.20 8.33
C LEU A 55 5.39 -0.22 9.57
N LEU A 56 6.70 0.00 9.56
CA LEU A 56 7.55 -0.28 10.71
C LEU A 56 7.13 0.56 11.93
N ALA A 57 6.93 1.86 11.75
CA ALA A 57 6.45 2.74 12.82
C ALA A 57 5.14 2.23 13.44
N LEU A 58 4.17 1.82 12.61
CA LEU A 58 2.89 1.28 13.07
C LEU A 58 3.02 -0.08 13.77
N CYS A 59 3.97 -0.93 13.37
CA CYS A 59 4.24 -2.21 14.03
C CYS A 59 4.82 -2.02 15.44
N PHE A 60 5.63 -0.98 15.65
CA PHE A 60 6.27 -0.70 16.94
C PHE A 60 5.46 0.23 17.85
N LEU A 61 4.31 0.72 17.42
CA LEU A 61 3.43 1.54 18.27
C LEU A 61 3.07 0.82 19.58
N PRO A 62 2.99 1.54 20.71
CA PRO A 62 2.57 0.96 21.98
C PRO A 62 1.16 0.36 21.88
N LYS A 63 0.95 -0.80 22.56
CA LYS A 63 -0.30 -1.58 22.48
C LYS A 63 -1.50 -0.93 23.21
N GLN A 64 -1.42 0.32 23.61
CA GLN A 64 -2.56 1.02 24.18
C GLN A 64 -3.63 1.24 23.09
N ALA A 65 -4.74 0.53 23.21
CA ALA A 65 -5.79 0.51 22.17
C ALA A 65 -6.30 1.91 21.80
N LYS A 66 -6.41 2.80 22.77
CA LYS A 66 -6.84 4.20 22.54
C LYS A 66 -5.82 4.97 21.68
N ILE A 67 -4.52 4.90 22.02
CA ILE A 67 -3.46 5.60 21.28
C ILE A 67 -3.37 5.05 19.85
N GLN A 68 -3.40 3.74 19.68
CA GLN A 68 -3.38 3.13 18.36
C GLN A 68 -4.56 3.57 17.49
N SER A 69 -5.76 3.63 18.05
CA SER A 69 -6.96 4.07 17.32
C SER A 69 -6.87 5.52 16.91
N ILE A 70 -6.41 6.41 17.81
CA ILE A 70 -6.25 7.83 17.54
C ILE A 70 -5.21 8.06 16.44
N VAL A 71 -4.02 7.46 16.56
CA VAL A 71 -2.94 7.61 15.57
C VAL A 71 -3.38 7.11 14.19
N ARG A 72 -4.06 5.98 14.14
CA ARG A 72 -4.56 5.43 12.86
C ARG A 72 -5.62 6.32 12.23
N LEU A 73 -6.58 6.77 13.04
CA LEU A 73 -7.64 7.68 12.55
C LEU A 73 -7.02 8.97 12.02
N SER A 74 -6.07 9.56 12.75
CA SER A 74 -5.36 10.76 12.30
C SER A 74 -4.61 10.52 10.99
N LEU A 75 -3.94 9.36 10.84
CA LEU A 75 -3.25 9.01 9.60
C LEU A 75 -4.23 8.81 8.44
N PHE A 76 -5.40 8.18 8.66
CA PHE A 76 -6.42 8.07 7.62
C PHE A 76 -6.97 9.41 7.20
N LEU A 77 -7.22 10.31 8.16
CA LEU A 77 -7.70 11.66 7.87
C LEU A 77 -6.65 12.47 7.10
N LEU A 78 -5.37 12.40 7.51
CA LEU A 78 -4.27 13.05 6.79
C LEU A 78 -4.13 12.51 5.36
N LEU A 79 -4.24 11.19 5.19
CA LEU A 79 -4.18 10.57 3.86
C LEU A 79 -5.36 11.01 3.00
N GLY A 80 -6.57 11.07 3.55
CA GLY A 80 -7.75 11.57 2.89
C GLY A 80 -7.61 13.04 2.48
N ALA A 81 -7.09 13.87 3.37
CA ALA A 81 -6.81 15.27 3.07
C ALA A 81 -5.74 15.42 1.97
N ALA A 82 -4.66 14.62 2.01
CA ALA A 82 -3.63 14.62 0.98
C ALA A 82 -4.20 14.20 -0.39
N VAL A 83 -5.04 13.17 -0.43
CA VAL A 83 -5.74 12.75 -1.66
C VAL A 83 -6.64 13.87 -2.18
N TRP A 84 -7.36 14.56 -1.29
CA TRP A 84 -8.23 15.66 -1.67
C TRP A 84 -7.47 16.84 -2.29
N VAL A 85 -6.36 17.26 -1.64
CA VAL A 85 -5.52 18.36 -2.13
C VAL A 85 -4.82 18.01 -3.44
N LEU A 86 -4.39 16.76 -3.61
CA LEU A 86 -3.65 16.27 -4.77
C LEU A 86 -4.54 15.49 -5.75
N LEU A 87 -5.86 15.71 -5.73
CA LEU A 87 -6.84 14.88 -6.43
C LEU A 87 -6.54 14.74 -7.93
N GLU A 88 -6.16 15.81 -8.60
CA GLU A 88 -5.84 15.78 -10.03
C GLU A 88 -4.59 14.94 -10.32
N SER A 89 -3.51 15.19 -9.56
CA SER A 89 -2.27 14.42 -9.70
C SER A 89 -2.45 12.95 -9.36
N VAL A 90 -3.24 12.64 -8.33
CA VAL A 90 -3.54 11.25 -7.94
C VAL A 90 -4.36 10.55 -9.01
N ARG A 91 -5.40 11.21 -9.53
CA ARG A 91 -6.25 10.65 -10.60
C ARG A 91 -5.41 10.33 -11.83
N ASP A 92 -4.62 11.29 -12.29
CA ASP A 92 -3.80 11.12 -13.48
C ASP A 92 -2.68 10.08 -13.26
N GLY A 93 -2.10 10.04 -12.05
CA GLY A 93 -1.15 9.01 -11.65
C GLY A 93 -1.75 7.60 -11.61
N VAL A 94 -2.97 7.45 -11.08
CA VAL A 94 -3.70 6.16 -11.09
C VAL A 94 -4.05 5.75 -12.52
N CYS A 95 -4.54 6.68 -13.36
CA CYS A 95 -4.82 6.39 -14.76
C CYS A 95 -3.56 5.92 -15.51
N LEU A 96 -2.41 6.60 -15.29
CA LEU A 96 -1.13 6.19 -15.86
C LEU A 96 -0.69 4.81 -15.38
N PHE A 97 -0.84 4.54 -14.09
CA PHE A 97 -0.49 3.25 -13.50
C PHE A 97 -1.34 2.14 -14.10
N LEU A 98 -2.66 2.32 -14.15
CA LEU A 98 -3.58 1.34 -14.74
C LEU A 98 -3.32 1.15 -16.23
N ASN A 99 -3.11 2.22 -16.99
CA ASN A 99 -2.78 2.12 -18.42
C ASN A 99 -1.51 1.28 -18.66
N ARG A 100 -0.49 1.42 -17.79
CA ARG A 100 0.75 0.62 -17.89
C ARG A 100 0.51 -0.83 -17.46
N LEU A 101 -0.26 -1.04 -16.39
CA LEU A 101 -0.59 -2.38 -15.89
C LEU A 101 -1.37 -3.17 -16.95
N PHE A 102 -2.38 -2.55 -17.55
CA PHE A 102 -3.17 -3.20 -18.60
C PHE A 102 -2.37 -3.37 -19.91
N ALA A 103 -1.43 -2.45 -20.21
CA ALA A 103 -0.54 -2.63 -21.35
C ALA A 103 0.43 -3.82 -21.18
N ALA A 104 0.81 -4.14 -19.96
CA ALA A 104 1.67 -5.26 -19.64
C ALA A 104 0.90 -6.60 -19.55
N SER A 105 -0.41 -6.56 -19.32
CA SER A 105 -1.26 -7.74 -19.29
C SER A 105 -1.79 -8.07 -20.70
N GLU A 106 -1.97 -9.35 -21.02
CA GLU A 106 -2.58 -9.78 -22.31
C GLU A 106 -4.01 -9.28 -22.51
N LEU A 107 -4.64 -8.71 -21.48
CA LEU A 107 -5.95 -8.08 -21.54
C LEU A 107 -6.04 -6.93 -22.57
N GLN A 108 -4.93 -6.34 -22.96
CA GLN A 108 -4.91 -5.35 -24.04
C GLN A 108 -5.23 -5.95 -25.41
N GLN A 109 -5.02 -7.25 -25.61
CA GLN A 109 -5.35 -7.95 -26.85
C GLN A 109 -6.85 -8.29 -26.97
N ALA A 110 -7.58 -8.31 -25.88
CA ALA A 110 -9.02 -8.59 -25.83
C ALA A 110 -9.86 -7.32 -25.96
N TYR A 111 -9.72 -6.51 -27.00
CA TYR A 111 -10.64 -5.47 -27.53
C TYR A 111 -11.43 -4.59 -26.55
N LEU A 112 -11.22 -4.65 -25.23
CA LEU A 112 -12.12 -4.09 -24.23
C LEU A 112 -11.51 -2.94 -23.40
N TYR A 113 -10.22 -2.61 -23.60
CA TYR A 113 -9.61 -1.56 -22.80
C TYR A 113 -9.29 -0.31 -23.62
N GLU A 114 -10.14 0.68 -23.48
CA GLU A 114 -9.86 2.04 -23.94
C GLU A 114 -8.91 2.72 -22.93
N LYS A 115 -7.80 3.30 -23.44
CA LYS A 115 -6.82 3.99 -22.58
C LYS A 115 -7.52 5.04 -21.73
N LEU A 116 -7.33 4.98 -20.41
CA LEU A 116 -7.86 5.99 -19.51
C LEU A 116 -7.27 7.38 -19.84
N PRO A 117 -8.10 8.42 -19.86
CA PRO A 117 -7.66 9.76 -20.22
C PRO A 117 -6.74 10.34 -19.14
N VAL A 118 -5.52 10.71 -19.51
CA VAL A 118 -4.55 11.41 -18.68
C VAL A 118 -4.51 12.86 -19.12
N ARG A 119 -4.72 13.80 -18.20
CA ARG A 119 -4.72 15.23 -18.47
C ARG A 119 -3.37 15.89 -18.25
N ALA A 120 -2.53 15.28 -17.41
CA ALA A 120 -1.22 15.82 -17.09
C ALA A 120 -0.30 15.84 -18.32
N PRO A 121 0.43 16.94 -18.56
CA PRO A 121 1.43 17.03 -19.61
C PRO A 121 2.55 16.01 -19.37
N GLN A 122 3.21 15.56 -20.45
CA GLN A 122 4.22 14.49 -20.38
C GLN A 122 5.33 14.75 -19.34
N ALA A 123 5.73 16.01 -19.18
CA ALA A 123 6.75 16.40 -18.20
C ALA A 123 6.33 16.13 -16.74
N GLU A 124 5.03 16.18 -16.42
CA GLU A 124 4.50 16.03 -15.07
C GLU A 124 4.02 14.60 -14.77
N GLN A 125 3.88 13.76 -15.78
CA GLN A 125 3.34 12.40 -15.62
C GLN A 125 4.13 11.56 -14.62
N THR A 126 5.47 11.70 -14.60
CA THR A 126 6.32 10.99 -13.64
C THR A 126 6.02 11.43 -12.20
N GLY A 127 5.80 12.73 -11.99
CA GLY A 127 5.42 13.27 -10.67
C GLY A 127 4.05 12.78 -10.21
N CYS A 128 3.06 12.77 -11.10
CA CYS A 128 1.73 12.23 -10.81
C CYS A 128 1.78 10.75 -10.43
N LEU A 129 2.57 9.96 -11.19
CA LEU A 129 2.76 8.54 -10.91
C LEU A 129 3.43 8.29 -9.56
N GLN A 130 4.48 9.06 -9.22
CA GLN A 130 5.15 8.98 -7.93
C GLN A 130 4.19 9.34 -6.78
N THR A 131 3.42 10.40 -6.94
CA THR A 131 2.43 10.84 -5.94
C THR A 131 1.39 9.76 -5.68
N ALA A 132 0.82 9.19 -6.74
CA ALA A 132 -0.14 8.09 -6.62
C ALA A 132 0.48 6.85 -5.96
N ALA A 133 1.72 6.51 -6.31
CA ALA A 133 2.43 5.36 -5.74
C ALA A 133 2.76 5.57 -4.24
N ILE A 134 3.16 6.77 -3.82
CA ILE A 134 3.39 7.09 -2.40
C ILE A 134 2.09 6.91 -1.61
N LEU A 135 0.99 7.50 -2.06
CA LEU A 135 -0.29 7.45 -1.36
C LEU A 135 -0.83 6.02 -1.30
N LEU A 136 -0.72 5.26 -2.40
CA LEU A 136 -1.10 3.85 -2.45
C LEU A 136 -0.24 3.02 -1.47
N GLY A 137 1.08 3.25 -1.46
CA GLY A 137 2.00 2.58 -0.54
C GLY A 137 1.69 2.87 0.93
N LEU A 138 1.40 4.12 1.28
CA LEU A 138 1.00 4.52 2.63
C LEU A 138 -0.34 3.88 3.03
N LEU A 139 -1.31 3.84 2.12
CA LEU A 139 -2.60 3.19 2.35
C LEU A 139 -2.42 1.68 2.57
N LEU A 140 -1.63 1.02 1.74
CA LEU A 140 -1.34 -0.41 1.85
C LEU A 140 -0.64 -0.73 3.18
N ALA A 141 0.33 0.09 3.59
CA ALA A 141 1.02 -0.05 4.87
C ALA A 141 0.05 0.05 6.06
N GLN A 142 -0.90 0.97 6.01
CA GLN A 142 -1.95 1.09 7.03
C GLN A 142 -2.86 -0.14 7.06
N LEU A 143 -3.34 -0.59 5.91
CA LEU A 143 -4.22 -1.75 5.79
C LEU A 143 -3.56 -3.03 6.31
N LEU A 144 -2.30 -3.28 5.99
CA LEU A 144 -1.55 -4.45 6.45
C LEU A 144 -1.31 -4.45 7.97
N THR A 145 -1.28 -3.28 8.61
CA THR A 145 -1.07 -3.16 10.05
C THR A 145 -2.37 -3.13 10.86
N LEU A 146 -3.55 -3.17 10.24
CA LEU A 146 -4.83 -3.17 10.95
C LEU A 146 -4.94 -4.33 11.96
N PRO A 147 -5.51 -4.07 13.14
CA PRO A 147 -5.76 -5.12 14.12
C PRO A 147 -6.93 -5.99 13.65
N GLY A 148 -6.66 -7.25 13.39
CA GLY A 148 -7.69 -8.22 13.01
C GLY A 148 -7.13 -9.29 12.08
N ARG A 149 -7.54 -10.55 12.28
CA ARG A 149 -7.18 -11.63 11.36
C ARG A 149 -7.89 -11.46 10.02
N PHE A 150 -9.14 -11.04 10.06
CA PHE A 150 -10.02 -10.93 8.88
C PHE A 150 -9.53 -9.85 7.89
N SER A 151 -9.15 -8.69 8.39
CA SER A 151 -8.68 -7.58 7.57
C SER A 151 -7.39 -7.93 6.82
N ARG A 152 -6.44 -8.61 7.46
CA ARG A 152 -5.18 -9.03 6.82
C ARG A 152 -5.39 -10.11 5.78
N THR A 153 -6.21 -11.12 6.08
CA THR A 153 -6.53 -12.19 5.14
C THR A 153 -7.24 -11.63 3.91
N PHE A 154 -8.15 -10.68 4.12
CA PHE A 154 -8.86 -10.03 3.02
C PHE A 154 -7.92 -9.21 2.12
N VAL A 155 -7.02 -8.40 2.70
CA VAL A 155 -6.03 -7.62 1.93
C VAL A 155 -5.08 -8.54 1.17
N LEU A 156 -4.60 -9.60 1.80
CA LEU A 156 -3.75 -10.60 1.15
C LEU A 156 -4.48 -11.34 0.02
N ALA A 157 -5.70 -11.75 0.27
CA ALA A 157 -6.52 -12.43 -0.74
C ALA A 157 -6.83 -11.50 -1.93
N ALA A 158 -7.15 -10.22 -1.65
CA ALA A 158 -7.38 -9.22 -2.70
C ALA A 158 -6.12 -8.97 -3.54
N LEU A 159 -4.94 -8.84 -2.89
CA LEU A 159 -3.66 -8.68 -3.59
C LEU A 159 -3.30 -9.92 -4.42
N CYS A 160 -3.42 -11.11 -3.83
CA CYS A 160 -3.16 -12.36 -4.56
C CYS A 160 -4.15 -12.56 -5.72
N GLY A 161 -5.43 -12.24 -5.51
CA GLY A 161 -6.46 -12.31 -6.55
C GLY A 161 -6.19 -11.32 -7.69
N ALA A 162 -5.81 -10.07 -7.37
CA ALA A 162 -5.43 -9.09 -8.37
C ALA A 162 -4.19 -9.54 -9.17
N MET A 163 -3.19 -10.10 -8.49
CA MET A 163 -1.99 -10.61 -9.15
C MET A 163 -2.27 -11.84 -10.03
N ALA A 164 -3.13 -12.76 -9.58
CA ALA A 164 -3.53 -13.94 -10.37
C ALA A 164 -4.42 -13.57 -11.58
N TYR A 165 -5.15 -12.45 -11.48
CA TYR A 165 -5.98 -11.97 -12.59
C TYR A 165 -5.17 -11.23 -13.66
N LEU A 166 -4.04 -10.64 -13.27
CA LEU A 166 -3.20 -9.81 -14.14
C LEU A 166 -2.00 -10.58 -14.73
N GLY A 167 -1.66 -11.74 -14.19
CA GLY A 167 -0.58 -12.62 -14.65
C GLY A 167 -1.09 -13.78 -15.41
#